data_b1d5aa44b2783429cb06dfa8c35c5ab0
#
_entry.id   b1d5aa44b2783429cb06dfa8c35c5ab0
#
_cell.length_a   1.000
_cell.length_b   1.000
_cell.length_c   1.000
_cell.angle_alpha   90.00
_cell.angle_beta   90.00
_cell.angle_gamma   90.00
#
_symmetry.space_group_name_H-M   'P 1'
#
loop_
_entity.id
_entity.type
_entity.pdbx_description
1 polymer ?
#
loop_
_entity_poly.entity_id
_entity_poly.type
_entity_poly.pdbx_seq_one_letter_code
_entity_poly.pdbx_strand_id
1 'polypeptide(L)'
;MMINETRILNEFIELVSVPCPSKDEKAEADLLVQKLQAMGLEVKVDDAGRKIGGTTGNVWAFLPGNVGGAAGTVFEAHMDSVPPTTGTKVVRRDGVLYSDGTTTFRR
;
A
#
# COMPACT_ATOMS: atom_id res chain seq x y z
N MET A 1 -7.87 -22.46 1.68
CA MET A 1 -7.23 -21.32 0.97
C MET A 1 -5.74 -21.35 1.24
N MET A 2 -4.92 -21.37 0.21
CA MET A 2 -3.47 -21.29 0.35
C MET A 2 -3.00 -19.86 0.13
N ILE A 3 -2.10 -19.40 0.99
CA ILE A 3 -1.43 -18.10 0.83
C ILE A 3 -0.35 -18.23 -0.25
N ASN A 4 -0.35 -17.32 -1.21
CA ASN A 4 0.71 -17.22 -2.21
C ASN A 4 1.87 -16.38 -1.65
N GLU A 5 2.84 -17.04 -1.03
CA GLU A 5 3.99 -16.39 -0.40
C GLU A 5 4.83 -15.57 -1.40
N THR A 6 5.02 -16.07 -2.61
CA THR A 6 5.76 -15.34 -3.67
C THR A 6 5.06 -14.04 -4.03
N ARG A 7 3.73 -14.06 -4.15
CA ARG A 7 2.95 -12.86 -4.43
C ARG A 7 3.08 -11.85 -3.29
N ILE A 8 2.93 -12.27 -2.03
CA ILE A 8 3.05 -11.39 -0.87
C ILE A 8 4.43 -10.72 -0.83
N LEU A 9 5.48 -11.51 -1.06
CA LEU A 9 6.85 -11.02 -1.07
C LEU A 9 7.06 -9.96 -2.16
N ASN A 10 6.62 -10.24 -3.38
CA ASN A 10 6.77 -9.33 -4.51
C ASN A 10 5.96 -8.04 -4.30
N GLU A 11 4.71 -8.13 -3.82
CA GLU A 11 3.89 -6.98 -3.48
C GLU A 11 4.56 -6.11 -2.41
N PHE A 12 5.07 -6.71 -1.35
CA PHE A 12 5.76 -5.98 -0.31
C PHE A 12 6.97 -5.23 -0.86
N ILE A 13 7.85 -5.92 -1.62
CA ILE A 13 9.05 -5.31 -2.20
C ILE A 13 8.68 -4.15 -3.14
N GLU A 14 7.67 -4.32 -3.97
CA GLU A 14 7.22 -3.27 -4.89
C GLU A 14 6.71 -2.05 -4.14
N LEU A 15 5.82 -2.24 -3.16
CA LEU A 15 5.22 -1.15 -2.40
C LEU A 15 6.26 -0.39 -1.55
N VAL A 16 7.15 -1.08 -0.84
CA VAL A 16 8.17 -0.38 -0.02
C VAL A 16 9.24 0.32 -0.85
N SER A 17 9.34 0.00 -2.12
CA SER A 17 10.29 0.63 -3.05
C SER A 17 9.79 1.96 -3.62
N VAL A 18 8.50 2.26 -3.47
CA VAL A 18 7.94 3.56 -3.85
C VAL A 18 8.21 4.58 -2.75
N PRO A 19 8.86 5.72 -3.06
CA PRO A 19 9.00 6.80 -2.09
C PRO A 19 7.63 7.32 -1.67
N CYS A 20 7.35 7.27 -0.37
CA CYS A 20 6.03 7.58 0.17
C CYS A 20 6.13 8.28 1.54
N PRO A 21 6.75 9.48 1.62
CA PRO A 21 6.80 10.23 2.86
C PRO A 21 5.41 10.82 3.18
N SER A 22 5.12 11.03 4.47
CA SER A 22 3.86 11.61 4.91
C SER A 22 3.57 12.93 4.20
N LYS A 23 2.34 13.10 3.73
CA LYS A 23 1.81 14.19 2.90
C LYS A 23 2.25 14.19 1.44
N ASP A 24 3.07 13.23 1.01
CA ASP A 24 3.45 13.05 -0.39
C ASP A 24 3.33 11.58 -0.81
N GLU A 25 2.11 11.04 -0.64
CA GLU A 25 1.79 9.64 -0.86
C GLU A 25 1.23 9.37 -2.27
N LYS A 26 1.23 10.37 -3.16
CA LYS A 26 0.56 10.24 -4.46
C LYS A 26 1.09 9.10 -5.33
N ALA A 27 2.40 8.89 -5.38
CA ALA A 27 2.98 7.83 -6.21
C ALA A 27 2.54 6.43 -5.73
N GLU A 28 2.50 6.21 -4.43
CA GLU A 28 1.99 4.98 -3.83
C GLU A 28 0.49 4.81 -4.07
N ALA A 29 -0.29 5.88 -3.87
CA ALA A 29 -1.73 5.85 -4.10
C ALA A 29 -2.05 5.51 -5.57
N ASP A 30 -1.34 6.08 -6.53
CA ASP A 30 -1.54 5.80 -7.95
C ASP A 30 -1.22 4.33 -8.27
N LEU A 31 -0.17 3.77 -7.70
CA LEU A 31 0.18 2.35 -7.85
C LEU A 31 -0.90 1.44 -7.25
N LEU A 32 -1.37 1.75 -6.04
CA LEU A 32 -2.45 1.00 -5.38
C LEU A 32 -3.75 1.04 -6.20
N VAL A 33 -4.12 2.21 -6.73
CA VAL A 33 -5.30 2.36 -7.60
C VAL A 33 -5.18 1.44 -8.81
N GLN A 34 -4.05 1.44 -9.50
CA GLN A 34 -3.82 0.57 -10.67
C GLN A 34 -3.95 -0.92 -10.31
N LYS A 35 -3.33 -1.34 -9.21
CA LYS A 35 -3.36 -2.73 -8.76
C LYS A 35 -4.77 -3.20 -8.38
N LEU A 36 -5.49 -2.37 -7.63
CA LEU A 36 -6.86 -2.69 -7.20
C LEU A 36 -7.84 -2.72 -8.37
N GLN A 37 -7.71 -1.79 -9.32
CA GLN A 37 -8.48 -1.80 -10.56
C GLN A 37 -8.18 -3.03 -11.42
N ALA A 38 -6.92 -3.46 -11.51
CA ALA A 38 -6.53 -4.68 -12.23
C ALA A 38 -7.15 -5.94 -11.61
N MET A 39 -7.48 -5.92 -10.32
CA MET A 39 -8.25 -6.98 -9.64
C MET A 39 -9.75 -6.92 -9.91
N GLY A 40 -10.23 -5.92 -10.67
CA GLY A 40 -11.65 -5.74 -10.98
C GLY A 40 -12.45 -5.05 -9.87
N LEU A 41 -11.78 -4.41 -8.90
CA LEU A 41 -12.44 -3.72 -7.80
C LEU A 41 -12.90 -2.32 -8.20
N GLU A 42 -13.98 -1.84 -7.59
CA GLU A 42 -14.34 -0.43 -7.62
C GLU A 42 -13.38 0.34 -6.71
N VAL A 43 -12.70 1.35 -7.26
CA VAL A 43 -11.69 2.12 -6.54
C VAL A 43 -12.04 3.60 -6.53
N LYS A 44 -11.91 4.24 -5.38
CA LYS A 44 -12.10 5.69 -5.18
C LYS A 44 -10.93 6.27 -4.40
N VAL A 45 -10.62 7.53 -4.69
CA VAL A 45 -9.69 8.34 -3.88
C VAL A 45 -10.46 9.53 -3.36
N ASP A 46 -10.47 9.73 -2.05
CA ASP A 46 -11.17 10.85 -1.42
C ASP A 46 -10.35 12.16 -1.44
N ASP A 47 -10.89 13.22 -0.87
CA ASP A 47 -10.27 14.54 -0.85
C ASP A 47 -9.54 14.88 0.48
N ALA A 48 -9.33 13.90 1.33
CA ALA A 48 -8.72 14.12 2.66
C ALA A 48 -7.36 14.81 2.58
N GLY A 49 -6.55 14.48 1.57
CA GLY A 49 -5.25 15.08 1.36
C GLY A 49 -5.30 16.60 1.21
N ARG A 50 -6.31 17.15 0.53
CA ARG A 50 -6.47 18.62 0.38
C ARG A 50 -6.62 19.30 1.71
N LYS A 51 -7.28 18.68 2.68
CA LYS A 51 -7.58 19.25 3.99
C LYS A 51 -6.34 19.38 4.87
N ILE A 52 -5.32 18.57 4.61
CA ILE A 52 -4.09 18.53 5.40
C ILE A 52 -2.85 19.00 4.63
N GLY A 53 -3.04 19.47 3.38
CA GLY A 53 -1.92 19.88 2.51
C GLY A 53 -1.10 18.71 1.99
N GLY A 54 -1.73 17.56 1.80
CA GLY A 54 -1.13 16.38 1.19
C GLY A 54 -1.37 16.30 -0.32
N THR A 55 -0.68 15.40 -1.00
CA THR A 55 -0.72 15.24 -2.47
C THR A 55 -1.80 14.27 -2.94
N THR A 56 -2.38 13.47 -2.04
CA THR A 56 -3.47 12.53 -2.34
C THR A 56 -4.41 12.37 -1.15
N GLY A 57 -5.58 11.77 -1.37
CA GLY A 57 -6.50 11.32 -0.32
C GLY A 57 -6.33 9.84 0.01
N ASN A 58 -7.28 9.30 0.79
CA ASN A 58 -7.33 7.88 1.08
C ASN A 58 -7.77 7.10 -0.17
N VAL A 59 -7.15 5.95 -0.40
CA VAL A 59 -7.55 5.01 -1.45
C VAL A 59 -8.55 4.02 -0.87
N TRP A 60 -9.72 3.93 -1.48
CA TRP A 60 -10.80 3.02 -1.10
C TRP A 60 -11.03 2.00 -2.21
N ALA A 61 -11.17 0.74 -1.85
CA ALA A 61 -11.59 -0.31 -2.76
C ALA A 61 -12.73 -1.10 -2.16
N PHE A 62 -13.72 -1.44 -2.98
CA PHE A 62 -14.89 -2.18 -2.55
C PHE A 62 -14.97 -3.54 -3.25
N LEU A 63 -15.05 -4.59 -2.46
CA LEU A 63 -15.32 -5.95 -2.90
C LEU A 63 -16.70 -6.35 -2.41
N PRO A 64 -17.67 -6.57 -3.31
CA PRO A 64 -19.01 -7.02 -2.91
C PRO A 64 -18.96 -8.35 -2.15
N GLY A 65 -19.71 -8.42 -1.07
CA GLY A 65 -19.90 -9.68 -0.35
C GLY A 65 -20.77 -10.66 -1.13
N ASN A 66 -20.65 -11.95 -0.81
CA ASN A 66 -21.44 -13.03 -1.40
C ASN A 66 -22.42 -13.67 -0.38
N VAL A 67 -22.53 -13.13 0.82
CA VAL A 67 -23.46 -13.58 1.85
C VAL A 67 -24.46 -12.47 2.15
N GLY A 68 -25.74 -12.73 1.86
CA GLY A 68 -26.80 -11.77 2.10
C GLY A 68 -26.99 -11.48 3.60
N GLY A 69 -27.18 -10.21 3.96
CA GLY A 69 -27.45 -9.77 5.32
C GLY A 69 -26.25 -9.81 6.28
N ALA A 70 -25.07 -10.20 5.82
CA ALA A 70 -23.86 -10.15 6.61
C ALA A 70 -23.29 -8.72 6.69
N ALA A 71 -22.72 -8.37 7.84
CA ALA A 71 -21.98 -7.12 7.98
C ALA A 71 -20.69 -7.14 7.14
N GLY A 72 -20.33 -5.98 6.57
CA GLY A 72 -19.08 -5.84 5.87
C GLY A 72 -17.87 -5.83 6.82
N THR A 73 -16.72 -6.25 6.31
CA THR A 73 -15.44 -6.12 7.01
C THR A 73 -14.61 -5.04 6.33
N VAL A 74 -14.00 -4.16 7.12
CA VAL A 74 -13.07 -3.15 6.63
C VAL A 74 -11.66 -3.54 7.02
N PHE A 75 -10.76 -3.52 6.05
CA PHE A 75 -9.32 -3.61 6.28
C PHE A 75 -8.71 -2.23 6.05
N GLU A 76 -7.85 -1.81 6.95
CA GLU A 76 -7.23 -0.49 6.93
C GLU A 76 -5.71 -0.62 7.11
N ALA A 77 -4.95 0.16 6.35
CA ALA A 77 -3.51 0.31 6.50
C ALA A 77 -3.08 1.70 6.03
N HIS A 78 -2.07 2.28 6.67
CA HIS A 78 -1.49 3.53 6.20
C HIS A 78 -0.57 3.31 5.00
N MET A 79 -0.44 4.33 4.14
CA MET A 79 0.43 4.29 2.95
C MET A 79 1.82 4.85 3.22
N ASP A 80 1.92 5.87 4.07
CA ASP A 80 3.16 6.61 4.28
C ASP A 80 4.27 5.82 4.97
N SER A 81 5.49 6.22 4.71
CA SER A 81 6.71 5.64 5.30
C SER A 81 7.53 6.72 6.00
N VAL A 82 8.35 6.29 6.95
CA VAL A 82 9.27 7.20 7.66
C VAL A 82 10.47 7.54 6.77
N PRO A 83 10.78 8.82 6.52
CA PRO A 83 11.98 9.21 5.77
C PRO A 83 13.27 8.67 6.42
N PRO A 84 14.32 8.39 5.62
CA PRO A 84 14.41 8.54 4.17
C PRO A 84 13.70 7.40 3.42
N THR A 85 12.98 7.72 2.33
CA THR A 85 12.16 6.78 1.57
C THR A 85 12.63 6.58 0.13
N THR A 86 13.50 7.45 -0.37
CA THR A 86 13.97 7.41 -1.77
C THR A 86 15.08 6.38 -1.94
N GLY A 87 14.95 5.55 -2.97
CA GLY A 87 15.96 4.55 -3.32
C GLY A 87 16.02 3.35 -2.39
N THR A 88 14.89 2.99 -1.78
CA THR A 88 14.80 1.81 -0.90
C THR A 88 15.23 0.56 -1.64
N LYS A 89 16.20 -0.15 -1.07
CA LYS A 89 16.66 -1.46 -1.53
C LYS A 89 16.31 -2.51 -0.49
N VAL A 90 15.64 -3.57 -0.93
CA VAL A 90 15.26 -4.69 -0.07
C VAL A 90 16.32 -5.77 -0.15
N VAL A 91 16.83 -6.17 1.00
CA VAL A 91 17.78 -7.27 1.16
C VAL A 91 17.09 -8.42 1.88
N ARG A 92 17.16 -9.62 1.31
CA ARG A 92 16.62 -10.84 1.95
C ARG A 92 17.76 -11.67 2.52
N ARG A 93 17.67 -12.00 3.82
CA ARG A 93 18.58 -12.92 4.50
C ARG A 93 17.78 -13.80 5.46
N ASP A 94 18.00 -15.11 5.37
CA ASP A 94 17.39 -16.13 6.25
C ASP A 94 15.85 -15.99 6.39
N GLY A 95 15.16 -15.70 5.27
CA GLY A 95 13.71 -15.51 5.25
C GLY A 95 13.20 -14.17 5.78
N VAL A 96 14.09 -13.27 6.21
CA VAL A 96 13.76 -11.93 6.71
C VAL A 96 14.14 -10.87 5.68
N LEU A 97 13.29 -9.85 5.56
CA LEU A 97 13.54 -8.69 4.70
C LEU A 97 14.10 -7.53 5.51
N TYR A 98 15.16 -6.94 5.00
CA TYR A 98 15.84 -5.78 5.58
C TYR A 98 15.92 -4.67 4.53
N SER A 99 16.01 -3.41 4.99
CA SER A 99 16.57 -2.35 4.16
C SER A 99 18.09 -2.54 4.05
N ASP A 100 18.70 -1.90 3.06
CA ASP A 100 20.17 -1.87 2.95
C ASP A 100 20.85 -0.92 3.97
N GLY A 101 20.08 -0.30 4.84
CA GLY A 101 20.51 0.66 5.86
C GLY A 101 20.46 2.12 5.40
N THR A 102 20.20 2.40 4.12
CA THR A 102 20.09 3.78 3.59
C THR A 102 18.70 4.37 3.71
N THR A 103 17.69 3.51 3.83
CA THR A 103 16.28 3.89 3.99
C THR A 103 15.62 3.10 5.12
N THR A 104 14.43 3.54 5.51
CA THR A 104 13.62 2.89 6.56
C THR A 104 12.45 2.15 5.92
N PHE A 105 12.19 0.91 6.34
CA PHE A 105 10.94 0.25 6.03
C PHE A 105 9.78 0.88 6.82
N ARG A 106 8.57 0.69 6.31
CA ARG A 106 7.36 1.01 7.07
C ARG A 106 7.35 0.26 8.40
N ARG A 107 6.87 0.92 9.41
CA ARG A 107 6.61 0.33 10.72
C ARG A 107 5.13 0.02 10.85
#